data_50a9f710057c86636f4ca6ca1411b7be
#
_entry.id   50a9f710057c86636f4ca6ca1411b7be
#
_cell.length_a   1.000
_cell.length_b   1.000
_cell.length_c   1.000
_cell.angle_alpha   90.00
_cell.angle_beta   90.00
_cell.angle_gamma   90.00
#
_symmetry.space_group_name_H-M   'P 1'
#
loop_
_entity.id
_entity.type
_entity.pdbx_description
1 polymer ?
#
loop_
_entity_poly.entity_id
_entity_poly.type
_entity_poly.pdbx_seq_one_letter_code
_entity_poly.pdbx_strand_id
1 'polypeptide(L)'
;MNQHSHKDYETVRIAVIRARWHADIVDQCVSAFEAELADIGGDRFAVDVFDVPGAYEIPLHAKTLAQTGRYAAILGTAFVVNGGIYRHEFVASAVIDGMMNAQLSTGVPVLSAVLTPHNYHDSAEHHRFFFEHFTVKGKEAARACVEILAAREKIAA
;
A
#
# COMPACT_ATOMS: atom_id res chain seq x y z
N MET A 1 -32.51 20.85 23.50
CA MET A 1 -32.36 19.61 22.72
C MET A 1 -31.33 19.85 21.62
N ASN A 2 -30.08 19.47 21.88
CA ASN A 2 -29.05 19.54 20.84
C ASN A 2 -29.12 18.27 20.01
N GLN A 3 -29.70 18.36 18.83
CA GLN A 3 -29.54 17.37 17.78
C GLN A 3 -28.11 17.51 17.25
N HIS A 4 -27.19 16.71 17.75
CA HIS A 4 -25.97 16.43 17.00
C HIS A 4 -26.38 15.67 15.77
N SER A 5 -26.40 16.37 14.64
CA SER A 5 -26.47 15.70 13.33
C SER A 5 -25.21 14.84 13.21
N HIS A 6 -25.33 13.53 13.43
CA HIS A 6 -24.37 12.60 12.91
C HIS A 6 -24.36 12.82 11.38
N LYS A 7 -23.34 13.50 10.87
CA LYS A 7 -23.00 13.37 9.47
C LYS A 7 -22.56 11.91 9.31
N ASP A 8 -23.42 11.10 8.72
CA ASP A 8 -23.03 9.79 8.22
C ASP A 8 -21.98 10.02 7.15
N TYR A 9 -20.71 10.06 7.56
CA TYR A 9 -19.62 9.99 6.61
C TYR A 9 -19.59 8.56 6.10
N GLU A 10 -19.84 8.40 4.81
CA GLU A 10 -19.67 7.12 4.16
C GLU A 10 -18.23 6.63 4.38
N THR A 11 -18.07 5.39 4.87
CA THR A 11 -16.77 4.79 5.13
C THR A 11 -15.98 4.64 3.84
N VAL A 12 -14.76 5.16 3.81
CA VAL A 12 -13.84 5.02 2.67
C VAL A 12 -13.06 3.72 2.84
N ARG A 13 -13.23 2.79 1.90
CA ARG A 13 -12.54 1.50 1.94
C ARG A 13 -11.26 1.55 1.14
N ILE A 14 -10.20 1.03 1.72
CA ILE A 14 -8.87 0.96 1.14
C ILE A 14 -8.40 -0.50 1.19
N ALA A 15 -7.88 -1.00 0.08
CA ALA A 15 -7.27 -2.32 0.03
C ALA A 15 -5.76 -2.22 0.21
N VAL A 16 -5.19 -3.14 0.96
CA VAL A 16 -3.74 -3.33 1.07
C VAL A 16 -3.41 -4.72 0.53
N ILE A 17 -2.51 -4.78 -0.42
CA ILE A 17 -1.96 -6.03 -0.95
C ILE A 17 -0.55 -6.18 -0.42
N ARG A 18 -0.31 -7.21 0.37
CA ARG A 18 1.02 -7.44 0.96
C ARG A 18 1.62 -8.76 0.49
N ALA A 19 2.85 -8.67 0.00
CA ALA A 19 3.64 -9.82 -0.34
C ALA A 19 4.14 -10.53 0.92
N ARG A 20 4.28 -11.86 0.86
CA ARG A 20 4.63 -12.65 2.05
C ARG A 20 6.12 -12.99 2.16
N TRP A 21 6.91 -12.77 1.13
CA TRP A 21 8.36 -12.85 1.28
C TRP A 21 8.85 -11.68 2.14
N HIS A 22 9.68 -11.98 3.13
CA HIS A 22 10.08 -11.03 4.18
C HIS A 22 8.86 -10.44 4.91
N ALA A 23 7.93 -11.31 5.28
CA ALA A 23 6.64 -10.93 5.84
C ALA A 23 6.74 -10.05 7.09
N ASP A 24 7.71 -10.32 7.96
CA ASP A 24 7.94 -9.53 9.17
C ASP A 24 8.30 -8.07 8.89
N ILE A 25 9.09 -7.82 7.84
CA ILE A 25 9.43 -6.47 7.37
C ILE A 25 8.22 -5.81 6.72
N VAL A 26 7.56 -6.49 5.80
CA VAL A 26 6.39 -5.98 5.08
C VAL A 26 5.24 -5.65 6.03
N ASP A 27 5.03 -6.45 7.06
CA ASP A 27 3.98 -6.24 8.05
C ASP A 27 4.15 -4.93 8.84
N GLN A 28 5.36 -4.42 8.97
CA GLN A 28 5.61 -3.12 9.62
C GLN A 28 4.99 -1.98 8.81
N CYS A 29 5.06 -2.06 7.49
CA CYS A 29 4.40 -1.11 6.61
C CYS A 29 2.88 -1.14 6.79
N VAL A 30 2.28 -2.31 6.80
CA VAL A 30 0.82 -2.48 6.93
C VAL A 30 0.33 -1.95 8.28
N SER A 31 0.98 -2.35 9.36
CA SER A 31 0.61 -1.90 10.71
C SER A 31 0.72 -0.39 10.86
N ALA A 32 1.78 0.22 10.35
CA ALA A 32 1.98 1.66 10.39
C ALA A 32 0.98 2.42 9.51
N PHE A 33 0.66 1.86 8.34
CA PHE A 33 -0.34 2.40 7.44
C PHE A 33 -1.73 2.46 8.08
N GLU A 34 -2.17 1.36 8.67
CA GLU A 34 -3.46 1.29 9.37
C GLU A 34 -3.52 2.26 10.55
N ALA A 35 -2.46 2.28 11.37
CA ALA A 35 -2.40 3.16 12.52
C ALA A 35 -2.44 4.65 12.14
N GLU A 36 -1.69 5.03 11.10
CA GLU A 36 -1.66 6.42 10.63
C GLU A 36 -3.00 6.85 10.01
N LEU A 37 -3.66 5.98 9.25
CA LEU A 37 -5.01 6.26 8.76
C LEU A 37 -6.00 6.48 9.90
N ALA A 38 -5.93 5.68 10.96
CA ALA A 38 -6.76 5.84 12.14
C ALA A 38 -6.48 7.17 12.86
N ASP A 39 -5.22 7.57 12.96
CA ASP A 39 -4.84 8.86 13.55
C ASP A 39 -5.35 10.06 12.74
N ILE A 40 -5.33 9.96 11.41
CA ILE A 40 -5.78 11.04 10.53
C ILE A 40 -7.31 11.14 10.50
N GLY A 41 -8.00 10.03 10.36
CA GLY A 41 -9.43 10.01 10.06
C GLY A 41 -10.31 9.19 10.99
N GLY A 42 -9.77 8.62 12.07
CA GLY A 42 -10.54 7.76 12.98
C GLY A 42 -11.14 6.55 12.25
N ASP A 43 -12.43 6.37 12.35
CA ASP A 43 -13.19 5.29 11.71
C ASP A 43 -13.66 5.61 10.29
N ARG A 44 -13.26 6.76 9.74
CA ARG A 44 -13.58 7.15 8.36
C ARG A 44 -13.02 6.18 7.34
N PHE A 45 -11.85 5.59 7.61
CA PHE A 45 -11.18 4.64 6.73
C PHE A 45 -11.33 3.21 7.23
N ALA A 46 -11.68 2.30 6.34
CA ALA A 46 -11.68 0.87 6.60
C ALA A 46 -10.65 0.20 5.68
N VAL A 47 -9.79 -0.63 6.23
CA VAL A 47 -8.70 -1.28 5.51
C VAL A 47 -8.97 -2.78 5.44
N ASP A 48 -8.97 -3.32 4.21
CA ASP A 48 -8.97 -4.75 3.96
C ASP A 48 -7.58 -5.18 3.47
N VAL A 49 -7.01 -6.19 4.09
CA VAL A 49 -5.67 -6.69 3.78
C VAL A 49 -5.75 -7.99 3.01
N PHE A 50 -5.04 -8.05 1.89
CA PHE A 50 -4.97 -9.21 1.00
C PHE A 50 -3.52 -9.69 0.90
N ASP A 51 -3.32 -10.98 1.12
CA ASP A 51 -2.01 -11.61 1.03
C ASP A 51 -1.76 -12.16 -0.36
N VAL A 52 -0.58 -11.93 -0.89
CA VAL A 52 -0.08 -12.53 -2.13
C VAL A 52 1.30 -13.14 -1.90
N PRO A 53 1.72 -14.15 -2.68
CA PRO A 53 3.01 -14.80 -2.47
C PRO A 53 4.20 -13.83 -2.54
N GLY A 54 4.28 -13.04 -3.60
CA GLY A 54 5.38 -12.12 -3.84
C GLY A 54 4.93 -10.84 -4.51
N ALA A 55 5.88 -9.95 -4.74
CA ALA A 55 5.62 -8.67 -5.40
C ALA A 55 5.02 -8.83 -6.80
N TYR A 56 5.43 -9.87 -7.52
CA TYR A 56 5.02 -10.11 -8.90
C TYR A 56 3.50 -10.30 -9.07
N GLU A 57 2.80 -10.74 -8.03
CA GLU A 57 1.35 -10.94 -8.01
C GLU A 57 0.56 -9.67 -7.70
N ILE A 58 1.22 -8.60 -7.25
CA ILE A 58 0.55 -7.35 -6.82
C ILE A 58 -0.20 -6.66 -7.97
N PRO A 59 0.37 -6.48 -9.17
CA PRO A 59 -0.31 -5.71 -10.21
C PRO A 59 -1.66 -6.30 -10.64
N LEU A 60 -1.73 -7.59 -10.87
CA LEU A 60 -3.00 -8.24 -11.24
C LEU A 60 -4.02 -8.17 -10.10
N HIS A 61 -3.57 -8.39 -8.88
CA HIS A 61 -4.43 -8.31 -7.69
C HIS A 61 -4.99 -6.90 -7.52
N ALA A 62 -4.15 -5.88 -7.72
CA ALA A 62 -4.56 -4.48 -7.67
C ALA A 62 -5.63 -4.17 -8.72
N LYS A 63 -5.43 -4.60 -9.96
CA LYS A 63 -6.40 -4.41 -11.03
C LYS A 63 -7.73 -5.09 -10.70
N THR A 64 -7.69 -6.31 -10.22
CA THR A 64 -8.90 -7.06 -9.85
C THR A 64 -9.67 -6.36 -8.74
N LEU A 65 -8.99 -5.91 -7.68
CA LEU A 65 -9.62 -5.19 -6.57
C LEU A 65 -10.19 -3.84 -7.03
N ALA A 66 -9.47 -3.11 -7.86
CA ALA A 66 -9.93 -1.84 -8.42
C ALA A 66 -11.23 -2.02 -9.23
N GLN A 67 -11.32 -3.09 -10.01
CA GLN A 67 -12.49 -3.39 -10.85
C GLN A 67 -13.73 -3.77 -10.04
N THR A 68 -13.59 -4.11 -8.76
CA THR A 68 -14.76 -4.38 -7.90
C THR A 68 -15.59 -3.13 -7.61
N GLY A 69 -15.01 -1.94 -7.74
CA GLY A 69 -15.66 -0.68 -7.39
C GLY A 69 -15.79 -0.42 -5.89
N ARG A 70 -15.28 -1.31 -5.04
CA ARG A 70 -15.42 -1.22 -3.58
C ARG A 70 -14.33 -0.40 -2.89
N TYR A 71 -13.21 -0.17 -3.56
CA TYR A 71 -12.04 0.46 -2.94
C TYR A 71 -11.74 1.81 -3.59
N ALA A 72 -11.58 2.82 -2.74
CA ALA A 72 -11.21 4.17 -3.18
C ALA A 72 -9.73 4.27 -3.55
N ALA A 73 -8.89 3.46 -2.92
CA ALA A 73 -7.46 3.38 -3.19
C ALA A 73 -6.93 2.00 -2.82
N ILE A 74 -5.78 1.66 -3.36
CA ILE A 74 -5.10 0.39 -3.16
C ILE A 74 -3.63 0.67 -2.85
N LEU A 75 -3.10 0.01 -1.81
CA LEU A 75 -1.68 0.02 -1.49
C LEU A 75 -1.08 -1.35 -1.80
N GLY A 76 -0.02 -1.39 -2.61
CA GLY A 76 0.81 -2.58 -2.76
C GLY A 76 2.08 -2.45 -1.95
N THR A 77 2.42 -3.45 -1.15
CA THR A 77 3.64 -3.45 -0.34
C THR A 77 4.39 -4.76 -0.43
N ALA A 78 5.69 -4.66 -0.67
CA ALA A 78 6.62 -5.78 -0.81
C ALA A 78 8.04 -5.31 -0.55
N PHE A 79 8.89 -6.26 -0.19
CA PHE A 79 10.32 -6.04 -0.08
C PHE A 79 11.03 -6.91 -1.10
N VAL A 80 11.51 -6.30 -2.18
CA VAL A 80 12.14 -6.98 -3.32
C VAL A 80 13.65 -6.87 -3.18
N VAL A 81 14.29 -8.00 -2.93
CA VAL A 81 15.73 -8.04 -2.66
C VAL A 81 16.47 -8.89 -3.69
N ASN A 82 17.78 -8.65 -3.81
CA ASN A 82 18.64 -9.45 -4.66
C ASN A 82 18.64 -10.91 -4.19
N GLY A 83 18.34 -11.80 -5.13
CA GLY A 83 18.48 -13.24 -4.97
C GLY A 83 19.73 -13.75 -5.65
N GLY A 84 20.17 -14.98 -5.33
CA GLY A 84 21.36 -15.58 -5.93
C GLY A 84 21.19 -16.03 -7.38
N ILE A 85 19.95 -16.07 -7.89
CA ILE A 85 19.63 -16.70 -9.18
C ILE A 85 18.84 -15.82 -10.15
N TYR A 86 18.41 -14.62 -9.73
CA TYR A 86 17.67 -13.70 -10.60
C TYR A 86 18.02 -12.25 -10.29
N ARG A 87 17.75 -11.40 -11.26
CA ARG A 87 17.92 -9.94 -11.08
C ARG A 87 16.65 -9.34 -10.53
N HIS A 88 16.69 -8.93 -9.28
CA HIS A 88 15.54 -8.33 -8.59
C HIS A 88 15.08 -7.01 -9.22
N GLU A 89 15.96 -6.28 -9.91
CA GLU A 89 15.63 -5.04 -10.61
C GLU A 89 14.58 -5.25 -11.69
N PHE A 90 14.64 -6.37 -12.40
CA PHE A 90 13.66 -6.68 -13.43
C PHE A 90 12.29 -6.98 -12.84
N VAL A 91 12.26 -7.69 -11.72
CA VAL A 91 11.01 -7.95 -10.98
C VAL A 91 10.44 -6.64 -10.45
N ALA A 92 11.24 -5.84 -9.78
CA ALA A 92 10.81 -4.55 -9.24
C ALA A 92 10.26 -3.63 -10.34
N SER A 93 10.98 -3.52 -11.47
CA SER A 93 10.55 -2.70 -12.60
C SER A 93 9.22 -3.19 -13.18
N ALA A 94 9.07 -4.49 -13.41
CA ALA A 94 7.82 -5.07 -13.93
C ALA A 94 6.64 -4.83 -12.98
N VAL A 95 6.86 -4.94 -11.67
CA VAL A 95 5.83 -4.72 -10.65
C VAL A 95 5.40 -3.25 -10.61
N ILE A 96 6.34 -2.32 -10.57
CA ILE A 96 6.05 -0.89 -10.55
C ILE A 96 5.31 -0.46 -11.82
N ASP A 97 5.78 -0.90 -12.98
CA ASP A 97 5.12 -0.60 -14.27
C ASP A 97 3.71 -1.21 -14.31
N GLY A 98 3.56 -2.43 -13.81
CA GLY A 98 2.26 -3.10 -13.74
C GLY A 98 1.28 -2.40 -12.79
N MET A 99 1.75 -1.92 -11.65
CA MET A 99 0.93 -1.14 -10.71
C MET A 99 0.48 0.19 -11.34
N MET A 100 1.36 0.88 -12.04
CA MET A 100 1.02 2.09 -12.77
C MET A 100 -0.03 1.80 -13.84
N ASN A 101 0.12 0.72 -14.59
CA ASN A 101 -0.87 0.29 -15.58
C ASN A 101 -2.23 -0.02 -14.95
N ALA A 102 -2.26 -0.74 -13.83
CA ALA A 102 -3.49 -1.02 -13.10
C ALA A 102 -4.19 0.27 -12.67
N GLN A 103 -3.45 1.25 -12.16
CA GLN A 103 -3.97 2.56 -11.77
C GLN A 103 -4.57 3.33 -12.95
N LEU A 104 -3.82 3.44 -14.05
CA LEU A 104 -4.26 4.20 -15.22
C LEU A 104 -5.43 3.54 -15.95
N SER A 105 -5.45 2.21 -16.02
CA SER A 105 -6.52 1.47 -16.72
C SER A 105 -7.84 1.41 -15.94
N THR A 106 -7.80 1.55 -14.64
CA THR A 106 -8.99 1.45 -13.77
C THR A 106 -9.47 2.80 -13.23
N GLY A 107 -8.60 3.80 -13.20
CA GLY A 107 -8.90 5.09 -12.58
C GLY A 107 -8.90 5.07 -11.04
N VAL A 108 -8.49 3.97 -10.42
CA VAL A 108 -8.36 3.85 -8.96
C VAL A 108 -6.91 4.06 -8.57
N PRO A 109 -6.61 4.96 -7.60
CA PRO A 109 -5.25 5.16 -7.14
C PRO A 109 -4.63 3.87 -6.61
N VAL A 110 -3.44 3.54 -7.10
CA VAL A 110 -2.63 2.42 -6.63
C VAL A 110 -1.31 2.98 -6.12
N LEU A 111 -1.15 2.97 -4.79
CA LEU A 111 0.06 3.45 -4.14
C LEU A 111 1.07 2.32 -4.02
N SER A 112 2.34 2.67 -4.10
CA SER A 112 3.43 1.71 -4.03
C SER A 112 4.27 1.90 -2.77
N ALA A 113 4.32 0.88 -1.95
CA ALA A 113 5.37 0.63 -0.98
C ALA A 113 6.09 -0.68 -1.32
N VAL A 114 6.28 -0.90 -2.61
CA VAL A 114 7.13 -1.96 -3.15
C VAL A 114 8.55 -1.41 -3.19
N LEU A 115 9.36 -1.81 -2.22
CA LEU A 115 10.68 -1.25 -2.00
C LEU A 115 11.76 -2.25 -2.38
N THR A 116 12.78 -1.75 -3.04
CA THR A 116 13.94 -2.54 -3.42
C THR A 116 15.22 -1.79 -3.04
N PRO A 117 16.00 -2.30 -2.06
CA PRO A 117 17.27 -1.70 -1.71
C PRO A 117 18.32 -1.98 -2.79
N HIS A 118 19.34 -1.14 -2.85
CA HIS A 118 20.49 -1.39 -3.74
C HIS A 118 21.18 -2.70 -3.38
N ASN A 119 21.39 -2.93 -2.09
CA ASN A 119 21.95 -4.17 -1.55
C ASN A 119 21.23 -4.55 -0.27
N TYR A 120 20.90 -5.81 -0.15
CA TYR A 120 20.39 -6.40 1.07
C TYR A 120 21.24 -7.61 1.45
N HIS A 121 21.79 -7.59 2.65
CA HIS A 121 22.46 -8.72 3.25
C HIS A 121 21.57 -9.28 4.36
N ASP A 122 21.47 -10.60 4.44
CA ASP A 122 20.72 -11.27 5.50
C ASP A 122 21.52 -11.23 6.82
N SER A 123 21.62 -10.01 7.36
CA SER A 123 22.28 -9.72 8.64
C SER A 123 21.28 -9.08 9.59
N ALA A 124 21.51 -9.22 10.90
CA ALA A 124 20.65 -8.61 11.92
C ALA A 124 20.59 -7.09 11.81
N GLU A 125 21.67 -6.45 11.39
CA GLU A 125 21.75 -5.00 11.21
C GLU A 125 20.90 -4.51 10.03
N HIS A 126 21.04 -5.14 8.86
CA HIS A 126 20.22 -4.85 7.69
C HIS A 126 18.74 -5.14 7.94
N HIS A 127 18.45 -6.27 8.57
CA HIS A 127 17.08 -6.62 8.93
C HIS A 127 16.43 -5.53 9.79
N ARG A 128 17.12 -5.09 10.85
CA ARG A 128 16.62 -4.03 11.74
C ARG A 128 16.39 -2.72 11.00
N PHE A 129 17.33 -2.32 10.14
CA PHE A 129 17.23 -1.09 9.37
C PHE A 129 15.96 -1.08 8.51
N PHE A 130 15.73 -2.13 7.72
CA PHE A 130 14.57 -2.20 6.84
C PHE A 130 13.27 -2.44 7.60
N PHE A 131 13.31 -3.18 8.69
CA PHE A 131 12.18 -3.36 9.58
C PHE A 131 11.67 -2.00 10.11
N GLU A 132 12.54 -1.17 10.61
CA GLU A 132 12.21 0.18 11.09
C GLU A 132 11.80 1.12 9.93
N HIS A 133 12.48 1.02 8.81
CA HIS A 133 12.20 1.86 7.63
C HIS A 133 10.83 1.58 7.03
N PHE A 134 10.37 0.35 7.03
CA PHE A 134 9.03 0.00 6.56
C PHE A 134 7.93 0.61 7.44
N THR A 135 8.18 0.82 8.71
CA THR A 135 7.26 1.59 9.57
C THR A 135 7.14 3.04 9.09
N VAL A 136 8.25 3.68 8.77
CA VAL A 136 8.27 5.04 8.21
C VAL A 136 7.51 5.08 6.88
N LYS A 137 7.75 4.12 6.00
CA LYS A 137 7.09 4.04 4.69
C LYS A 137 5.60 3.79 4.80
N GLY A 138 5.16 3.03 5.78
CA GLY A 138 3.73 2.83 6.05
C GLY A 138 3.02 4.13 6.40
N LYS A 139 3.62 4.95 7.24
CA LYS A 139 3.09 6.28 7.58
C LYS A 139 3.06 7.22 6.38
N GLU A 140 4.14 7.25 5.60
CA GLU A 140 4.20 8.05 4.38
C GLU A 140 3.11 7.63 3.38
N ALA A 141 2.92 6.33 3.19
CA ALA A 141 1.91 5.80 2.30
C ALA A 141 0.48 6.18 2.76
N ALA A 142 0.22 6.17 4.05
CA ALA A 142 -1.08 6.59 4.60
C ALA A 142 -1.35 8.07 4.31
N ARG A 143 -0.38 8.93 4.54
CA ARG A 143 -0.50 10.35 4.23
C ARG A 143 -0.71 10.60 2.73
N ALA A 144 0.07 9.93 1.89
CA ALA A 144 -0.08 10.01 0.44
C ALA A 144 -1.46 9.52 -0.02
N CYS A 145 -1.98 8.47 0.60
CA CYS A 145 -3.31 7.95 0.33
C CYS A 145 -4.40 9.00 0.61
N VAL A 146 -4.36 9.63 1.77
CA VAL A 146 -5.32 10.67 2.14
C VAL A 146 -5.20 11.88 1.21
N GLU A 147 -3.99 12.29 0.90
CA GLU A 147 -3.73 13.43 0.02
C GLU A 147 -4.23 13.19 -1.41
N ILE A 148 -4.00 12.00 -1.99
CA ILE A 148 -4.46 11.72 -3.35
C ILE A 148 -5.98 11.61 -3.41
N LEU A 149 -6.62 11.05 -2.41
CA LEU A 149 -8.08 10.99 -2.35
C LEU A 149 -8.69 12.40 -2.27
N ALA A 150 -8.14 13.28 -1.44
CA ALA A 150 -8.56 14.67 -1.35
C ALA A 150 -8.34 15.43 -2.68
N ALA A 151 -7.21 15.23 -3.32
CA ALA A 151 -6.91 15.87 -4.60
C ALA A 151 -7.89 15.43 -5.71
N ARG A 152 -8.26 14.15 -5.72
CA ARG A 152 -9.22 13.62 -6.69
C ARG A 152 -10.64 14.13 -6.45
N GLU A 153 -11.07 14.25 -5.20
CA GLU A 153 -12.35 14.87 -4.85
C GLU A 153 -12.42 16.32 -5.37
N LYS A 154 -11.34 17.05 -5.27
CA LYS A 154 -11.26 18.45 -5.78
C LYS A 154 -11.40 18.53 -7.28
N ILE A 155 -10.88 17.55 -8.04
CA ILE A 155 -11.04 17.47 -9.49
C ILE A 155 -12.49 17.13 -9.86
N ALA A 156 -13.13 16.26 -9.10
CA ALA A 156 -14.50 15.81 -9.34
C ALA A 156 -15.58 16.84 -8.98
N ALA A 157 -15.22 17.82 -8.17
CA ALA A 157 -16.15 18.93 -7.80
C ALA A 157 -16.27 19.99 -8.95
#